data_60d6cec658dd246af9cb3b4dede53f8e
#
_entry.id   60d6cec658dd246af9cb3b4dede53f8e
#
_cell.length_a   1.000
_cell.length_b   1.000
_cell.length_c   1.000
_cell.angle_alpha   90.00
_cell.angle_beta   90.00
_cell.angle_gamma   90.00
#
_symmetry.space_group_name_H-M   'P 1'
#
loop_
_entity.id
_entity.type
_entity.pdbx_description
1 polymer ?
#
loop_
_entity_poly.entity_id
_entity_poly.type
_entity_poly.pdbx_seq_one_letter_code
_entity_poly.pdbx_strand_id
1 'polypeptide(L)'
;RSENTKTTTYTYNSSNYQPSEVSVYDGSQEKTVRTTYSVDLKDQTPYSEMCDNVNYRVSLPIETRSYKNGDLVQKELHTYKKNTKSGNFVPDAVYNYYLGSEQTASDFNGSNLSQYGLPDYTLSGYDKYDNITEVKSRTGESEVYIWGYNGQYVIARIVNATRSLIESHGIGSLDSFASGAEPSEADWNKLNALRNSLPQCMVYTYKYEPMVGLIETTDPKGMTLYYEYDAKGRLTIERDNNRNMIRSYRYTQKNER
;
A
#
# COMPACT_ATOMS: atom_id res chain seq x y z
N ARG A 1 13.25 21.20 -39.52
CA ARG A 1 12.66 20.58 -38.30
C ARG A 1 13.75 19.72 -37.71
N SER A 2 14.28 20.07 -36.53
CA SER A 2 15.17 19.18 -35.78
C SER A 2 14.32 18.03 -35.26
N GLU A 3 14.60 16.80 -35.70
CA GLU A 3 14.00 15.61 -35.10
C GLU A 3 14.64 15.44 -33.71
N ASN A 4 13.84 15.60 -32.66
CA ASN A 4 14.26 15.25 -31.30
C ASN A 4 14.30 13.73 -31.19
N THR A 5 15.50 13.15 -31.32
CA THR A 5 15.70 11.71 -31.16
C THR A 5 15.79 11.40 -29.67
N LYS A 6 14.86 10.59 -29.19
CA LYS A 6 14.90 10.03 -27.83
C LYS A 6 15.63 8.69 -27.86
N THR A 7 16.72 8.58 -27.10
CA THR A 7 17.48 7.33 -26.94
C THR A 7 17.27 6.76 -25.55
N THR A 8 16.99 5.46 -25.46
CA THR A 8 16.90 4.75 -24.18
C THR A 8 17.90 3.61 -24.14
N THR A 9 18.72 3.58 -23.10
CA THR A 9 19.76 2.56 -22.89
C THR A 9 19.44 1.76 -21.62
N TYR A 10 19.69 0.46 -21.65
CA TYR A 10 19.45 -0.44 -20.53
C TYR A 10 20.72 -1.20 -20.17
N THR A 11 20.99 -1.29 -18.86
CA THR A 11 21.95 -2.23 -18.28
C THR A 11 21.19 -3.20 -17.40
N TYR A 12 21.53 -4.48 -17.48
CA TYR A 12 20.80 -5.53 -16.74
C TYR A 12 21.66 -6.12 -15.63
N ASN A 13 21.00 -6.46 -14.53
CA ASN A 13 21.59 -7.23 -13.45
C ASN A 13 21.82 -8.68 -13.91
N SER A 14 23.05 -9.19 -13.74
CA SER A 14 23.43 -10.54 -14.21
C SER A 14 22.80 -11.68 -13.41
N SER A 15 22.28 -11.40 -12.20
CA SER A 15 21.74 -12.43 -11.30
C SER A 15 20.24 -12.61 -11.45
N ASN A 16 19.48 -11.56 -11.77
CA ASN A 16 18.02 -11.61 -11.88
C ASN A 16 17.47 -11.12 -13.22
N TYR A 17 18.36 -10.66 -14.13
CA TYR A 17 18.04 -10.17 -15.48
C TYR A 17 17.05 -8.98 -15.51
N GLN A 18 16.90 -8.26 -14.40
CA GLN A 18 16.12 -7.03 -14.36
C GLN A 18 16.99 -5.82 -14.74
N PRO A 19 16.43 -4.73 -15.29
CA PRO A 19 17.18 -3.52 -15.57
C PRO A 19 17.77 -2.92 -14.30
N SER A 20 19.09 -2.94 -14.15
CA SER A 20 19.81 -2.29 -13.05
C SER A 20 20.07 -0.82 -13.31
N GLU A 21 20.12 -0.40 -14.58
CA GLU A 21 20.20 1.00 -14.99
C GLU A 21 19.37 1.23 -16.25
N VAL A 22 18.62 2.32 -16.26
CA VAL A 22 17.89 2.80 -17.44
C VAL A 22 18.23 4.28 -17.64
N SER A 23 18.85 4.63 -18.76
CA SER A 23 19.16 6.02 -19.14
C SER A 23 18.32 6.44 -20.34
N VAL A 24 17.74 7.62 -20.25
CA VAL A 24 16.92 8.23 -21.31
C VAL A 24 17.51 9.60 -21.64
N TYR A 25 17.96 9.76 -22.87
CA TYR A 25 18.41 11.04 -23.42
C TYR A 25 17.39 11.55 -24.43
N ASP A 26 16.94 12.81 -24.27
CA ASP A 26 15.90 13.43 -25.12
C ASP A 26 16.44 14.46 -26.12
N GLY A 27 17.77 14.50 -26.32
CA GLY A 27 18.45 15.48 -27.16
C GLY A 27 18.97 16.69 -26.37
N SER A 28 18.54 16.89 -25.11
CA SER A 28 18.95 18.02 -24.26
C SER A 28 19.33 17.60 -22.85
N GLN A 29 18.64 16.62 -22.30
CA GLN A 29 18.80 16.16 -20.91
C GLN A 29 18.89 14.65 -20.86
N GLU A 30 19.72 14.16 -19.94
CA GLU A 30 19.78 12.75 -19.59
C GLU A 30 19.10 12.51 -18.25
N LYS A 31 18.23 11.51 -18.22
CA LYS A 31 17.62 10.98 -16.99
C LYS A 31 18.06 9.54 -16.84
N THR A 32 18.68 9.22 -15.70
CA THR A 32 19.13 7.86 -15.39
C THR A 32 18.46 7.39 -14.10
N VAL A 33 17.96 6.17 -14.15
CA VAL A 33 17.43 5.47 -12.97
C VAL A 33 18.28 4.24 -12.70
N ARG A 34 18.80 4.10 -11.48
CA ARG A 34 19.55 2.92 -11.01
C ARG A 34 18.75 2.20 -9.95
N THR A 35 18.66 0.88 -10.05
CA THR A 35 17.93 0.04 -9.11
C THR A 35 18.85 -1.02 -8.51
N THR A 36 18.91 -1.07 -7.19
CA THR A 36 19.52 -2.15 -6.42
C THR A 36 18.41 -3.14 -6.05
N TYR A 37 18.63 -4.41 -6.32
CA TYR A 37 17.67 -5.48 -6.03
C TYR A 37 18.05 -6.27 -4.77
N SER A 38 17.12 -7.03 -4.24
CA SER A 38 17.36 -7.92 -3.09
C SER A 38 18.54 -8.86 -3.30
N VAL A 39 18.73 -9.39 -4.52
CA VAL A 39 19.85 -10.29 -4.86
C VAL A 39 21.22 -9.62 -4.74
N ASP A 40 21.30 -8.30 -4.92
CA ASP A 40 22.55 -7.54 -4.77
C ASP A 40 23.01 -7.43 -3.31
N LEU A 41 22.07 -7.68 -2.38
CA LEU A 41 22.27 -7.62 -0.93
C LEU A 41 22.16 -9.01 -0.27
N LYS A 42 22.22 -10.11 -1.05
CA LYS A 42 22.00 -11.49 -0.58
C LYS A 42 22.92 -11.94 0.55
N ASP A 43 24.03 -11.25 0.79
CA ASP A 43 24.97 -11.55 1.87
C ASP A 43 24.62 -10.79 3.20
N GLN A 44 23.53 -10.01 3.19
CA GLN A 44 23.04 -9.20 4.31
C GLN A 44 21.65 -9.67 4.79
N THR A 45 21.42 -9.64 6.09
CA THR A 45 20.09 -9.88 6.66
C THR A 45 19.20 -8.65 6.46
N PRO A 46 17.90 -8.76 6.05
CA PRO A 46 17.15 -10.02 5.85
C PRO A 46 17.27 -10.61 4.41
N TYR A 47 18.04 -9.99 3.52
CA TYR A 47 18.08 -10.30 2.09
C TYR A 47 18.65 -11.69 1.79
N SER A 48 19.54 -12.19 2.64
CA SER A 48 20.07 -13.56 2.54
C SER A 48 18.96 -14.62 2.62
N GLU A 49 18.04 -14.46 3.57
CA GLU A 49 16.88 -15.36 3.70
C GLU A 49 15.82 -15.09 2.60
N MET A 50 15.63 -13.81 2.20
CA MET A 50 14.72 -13.45 1.12
C MET A 50 15.11 -14.07 -0.22
N CYS A 51 16.41 -14.19 -0.48
CA CYS A 51 16.95 -14.69 -1.75
C CYS A 51 17.30 -16.19 -1.74
N ASP A 52 16.99 -16.89 -0.65
CA ASP A 52 17.23 -18.33 -0.55
C ASP A 52 16.35 -19.16 -1.50
N ASN A 53 16.59 -20.48 -1.55
CA ASN A 53 15.87 -21.40 -2.44
C ASN A 53 14.39 -21.61 -2.04
N VAL A 54 13.97 -21.16 -0.87
CA VAL A 54 12.59 -21.27 -0.37
C VAL A 54 11.79 -20.03 -0.71
N ASN A 55 12.33 -18.86 -0.40
CA ASN A 55 11.64 -17.57 -0.56
C ASN A 55 11.76 -17.00 -1.98
N TYR A 56 12.90 -17.18 -2.62
CA TYR A 56 13.22 -16.85 -4.01
C TYR A 56 12.84 -15.41 -4.43
N ARG A 57 13.00 -14.44 -3.51
CA ARG A 57 12.66 -13.03 -3.75
C ARG A 57 13.87 -12.24 -4.25
N VAL A 58 14.41 -12.64 -5.39
CA VAL A 58 15.66 -12.12 -5.95
C VAL A 58 15.51 -10.80 -6.72
N SER A 59 14.29 -10.42 -7.09
CA SER A 59 14.02 -9.27 -7.98
C SER A 59 13.23 -8.15 -7.31
N LEU A 60 13.18 -8.10 -5.97
CA LEU A 60 12.54 -6.99 -5.28
C LEU A 60 13.42 -5.74 -5.36
N PRO A 61 12.91 -4.60 -5.85
CA PRO A 61 13.63 -3.33 -5.79
C PRO A 61 13.80 -2.92 -4.32
N ILE A 62 15.05 -2.69 -3.93
CA ILE A 62 15.39 -2.25 -2.57
C ILE A 62 15.69 -0.77 -2.57
N GLU A 63 16.57 -0.30 -3.45
CA GLU A 63 16.85 1.11 -3.61
C GLU A 63 16.73 1.53 -5.07
N THR A 64 16.04 2.64 -5.31
CA THR A 64 15.97 3.31 -6.62
C THR A 64 16.57 4.69 -6.51
N ARG A 65 17.50 5.03 -7.41
CA ARG A 65 18.20 6.31 -7.48
C ARG A 65 17.93 6.95 -8.82
N SER A 66 17.40 8.17 -8.82
CA SER A 66 17.13 8.94 -10.03
C SER A 66 18.14 10.06 -10.19
N TYR A 67 18.70 10.18 -11.38
CA TYR A 67 19.69 11.20 -11.75
C TYR A 67 19.16 12.07 -12.89
N LYS A 68 19.60 13.32 -12.91
CA LYS A 68 19.39 14.23 -14.03
C LYS A 68 20.75 14.84 -14.44
N ASN A 69 21.17 14.60 -15.67
CA ASN A 69 22.49 15.02 -16.19
C ASN A 69 23.67 14.61 -15.30
N GLY A 70 23.58 13.43 -14.68
CA GLY A 70 24.58 12.89 -13.75
C GLY A 70 24.37 13.27 -12.29
N ASP A 71 23.58 14.30 -11.97
CA ASP A 71 23.30 14.72 -10.62
C ASP A 71 22.18 13.89 -9.99
N LEU A 72 22.37 13.40 -8.76
CA LEU A 72 21.36 12.66 -8.01
C LEU A 72 20.21 13.61 -7.63
N VAL A 73 18.97 13.26 -8.02
CA VAL A 73 17.77 14.06 -7.74
C VAL A 73 16.83 13.43 -6.74
N GLN A 74 16.83 12.11 -6.64
CA GLN A 74 15.98 11.36 -5.71
C GLN A 74 16.57 10.00 -5.38
N LYS A 75 16.38 9.56 -4.14
CA LYS A 75 16.53 8.18 -3.71
C LYS A 75 15.25 7.71 -3.06
N GLU A 76 14.89 6.46 -3.30
CA GLU A 76 13.79 5.78 -2.63
C GLU A 76 14.32 4.42 -2.16
N LEU A 77 14.18 4.14 -0.85
CA LEU A 77 14.60 2.89 -0.25
C LEU A 77 13.39 2.19 0.38
N HIS A 78 13.23 0.92 0.05
CA HIS A 78 12.25 0.00 0.64
C HIS A 78 12.94 -1.02 1.50
N THR A 79 12.55 -1.13 2.76
CA THR A 79 13.00 -2.21 3.65
C THR A 79 11.94 -3.27 3.79
N TYR A 80 12.35 -4.47 4.19
CA TYR A 80 11.48 -5.63 4.34
C TYR A 80 11.70 -6.29 5.70
N LYS A 81 10.64 -6.92 6.21
CA LYS A 81 10.67 -7.73 7.43
C LYS A 81 9.90 -9.03 7.24
N LYS A 82 10.12 -9.97 8.13
CA LYS A 82 9.33 -11.20 8.19
C LYS A 82 8.04 -10.96 8.96
N ASN A 83 6.89 -11.27 8.34
CA ASN A 83 5.61 -11.27 9.03
C ASN A 83 5.55 -12.51 9.95
N THR A 84 5.48 -12.29 11.26
CA THR A 84 5.50 -13.37 12.27
C THR A 84 4.24 -14.26 12.23
N LYS A 85 3.15 -13.79 11.58
CA LYS A 85 1.88 -14.53 11.48
C LYS A 85 1.82 -15.47 10.27
N SER A 86 2.40 -15.06 9.14
CA SER A 86 2.43 -15.86 7.90
C SER A 86 3.78 -16.54 7.67
N GLY A 87 4.86 -15.98 8.19
CA GLY A 87 6.25 -16.37 7.88
C GLY A 87 6.80 -15.75 6.61
N ASN A 88 6.01 -15.01 5.84
CA ASN A 88 6.44 -14.38 4.60
C ASN A 88 7.21 -13.07 4.83
N PHE A 89 8.01 -12.68 3.84
CA PHE A 89 8.61 -11.34 3.81
C PHE A 89 7.62 -10.32 3.26
N VAL A 90 7.47 -9.22 3.99
CA VAL A 90 6.56 -8.11 3.68
C VAL A 90 7.30 -6.78 3.73
N PRO A 91 6.84 -5.71 3.06
CA PRO A 91 7.41 -4.38 3.20
C PRO A 91 7.42 -3.93 4.66
N ASP A 92 8.46 -3.20 5.06
CA ASP A 92 8.61 -2.68 6.43
C ASP A 92 8.54 -1.16 6.47
N ALA A 93 9.39 -0.48 5.71
CA ALA A 93 9.43 0.98 5.68
C ALA A 93 9.86 1.51 4.32
N VAL A 94 9.47 2.76 4.05
CA VAL A 94 9.82 3.52 2.85
C VAL A 94 10.54 4.80 3.27
N TYR A 95 11.68 5.06 2.64
CA TYR A 95 12.49 6.25 2.86
C TYR A 95 12.64 6.99 1.53
N ASN A 96 12.31 8.28 1.51
CA ASN A 96 12.50 9.13 0.34
C ASN A 96 13.49 10.25 0.63
N TYR A 97 14.38 10.48 -0.33
CA TYR A 97 15.32 11.59 -0.35
C TYR A 97 15.12 12.41 -1.60
N TYR A 98 15.00 13.72 -1.43
CA TYR A 98 14.87 14.69 -2.51
C TYR A 98 16.07 15.65 -2.50
N LEU A 99 16.38 16.22 -3.65
CA LEU A 99 17.41 17.24 -3.81
C LEU A 99 17.25 18.39 -2.81
N GLY A 100 18.35 18.77 -2.15
CA GLY A 100 18.40 19.86 -1.18
C GLY A 100 18.53 19.42 0.28
N SER A 101 18.44 18.12 0.59
CA SER A 101 18.90 17.61 1.88
C SER A 101 20.42 17.46 1.84
N GLU A 102 21.14 18.04 2.81
CA GLU A 102 22.61 17.99 2.92
C GLU A 102 23.20 16.59 3.11
N GLN A 103 22.41 15.56 3.13
CA GLN A 103 22.84 14.17 3.27
C GLN A 103 22.96 13.51 1.89
N THR A 104 24.16 13.50 1.36
CA THR A 104 24.60 12.52 0.36
C THR A 104 24.73 11.16 1.04
N ALA A 105 23.62 10.52 1.37
CA ALA A 105 23.68 9.15 1.86
C ALA A 105 24.35 8.30 0.78
N SER A 106 25.37 7.52 1.17
CA SER A 106 25.95 6.49 0.29
C SER A 106 24.86 5.52 -0.17
N ASP A 107 25.14 4.79 -1.22
CA ASP A 107 24.22 3.75 -1.68
C ASP A 107 23.93 2.74 -0.57
N PHE A 108 22.69 2.25 -0.53
CA PHE A 108 22.30 1.28 0.50
C PHE A 108 23.04 -0.04 0.29
N ASN A 109 23.71 -0.51 1.35
CA ASN A 109 24.52 -1.72 1.33
C ASN A 109 23.97 -2.83 2.26
N GLY A 110 22.72 -2.70 2.71
CA GLY A 110 22.08 -3.66 3.63
C GLY A 110 22.32 -3.39 5.12
N SER A 111 23.32 -2.58 5.49
CA SER A 111 23.67 -2.31 6.91
C SER A 111 23.68 -0.83 7.30
N ASN A 112 23.70 0.08 6.33
CA ASN A 112 23.83 1.52 6.56
C ASN A 112 22.48 2.28 6.68
N LEU A 113 21.42 1.61 7.15
CA LEU A 113 20.07 2.18 7.25
C LEU A 113 20.01 3.46 8.11
N SER A 114 20.84 3.57 9.14
CA SER A 114 20.91 4.76 10.01
C SER A 114 21.22 6.05 9.25
N GLN A 115 21.85 5.98 8.09
CA GLN A 115 22.15 7.13 7.23
C GLN A 115 20.90 7.68 6.52
N TYR A 116 19.81 6.90 6.50
CA TYR A 116 18.54 7.28 5.85
C TYR A 116 17.60 8.03 6.79
N GLY A 117 17.95 8.19 8.08
CA GLY A 117 17.12 8.91 9.06
C GLY A 117 15.80 8.19 9.37
N LEU A 118 14.72 8.98 9.51
CA LEU A 118 13.38 8.42 9.76
C LEU A 118 12.68 8.09 8.45
N PRO A 119 11.95 6.96 8.38
CA PRO A 119 11.16 6.61 7.21
C PRO A 119 9.99 7.60 7.01
N ASP A 120 9.56 7.79 5.78
CA ASP A 120 8.34 8.53 5.47
C ASP A 120 7.11 7.76 5.92
N TYR A 121 7.16 6.43 5.72
CA TYR A 121 6.12 5.50 6.16
C TYR A 121 6.73 4.23 6.75
N THR A 122 6.11 3.76 7.83
CA THR A 122 6.38 2.44 8.41
C THR A 122 5.10 1.62 8.32
N LEU A 123 5.19 0.42 7.76
CA LEU A 123 4.13 -0.56 7.67
C LEU A 123 4.22 -1.45 8.92
N SER A 124 3.66 -0.97 10.03
CA SER A 124 3.94 -1.52 11.36
C SER A 124 3.18 -2.81 11.65
N GLY A 125 2.01 -3.03 11.05
CA GLY A 125 1.17 -4.19 11.29
C GLY A 125 0.78 -4.96 10.03
N TYR A 126 0.68 -6.30 10.18
CA TYR A 126 0.19 -7.22 9.16
C TYR A 126 -0.72 -8.28 9.76
N ASP A 127 -1.67 -8.80 8.97
CA ASP A 127 -2.45 -9.98 9.33
C ASP A 127 -1.78 -11.27 8.83
N LYS A 128 -2.44 -12.42 8.99
CA LYS A 128 -1.93 -13.73 8.54
C LYS A 128 -1.96 -13.94 7.02
N TYR A 129 -2.61 -13.06 6.29
CA TYR A 129 -2.70 -13.06 4.83
C TYR A 129 -1.74 -12.05 4.19
N ASP A 130 -0.84 -11.43 4.99
CA ASP A 130 0.08 -10.37 4.60
C ASP A 130 -0.59 -9.05 4.19
N ASN A 131 -1.83 -8.85 4.62
CA ASN A 131 -2.49 -7.57 4.45
C ASN A 131 -1.97 -6.57 5.47
N ILE A 132 -1.75 -5.32 5.02
CA ILE A 132 -1.33 -4.21 5.90
C ILE A 132 -2.49 -3.89 6.85
N THR A 133 -2.22 -3.90 8.16
CA THR A 133 -3.20 -3.56 9.20
C THR A 133 -2.89 -2.24 9.90
N GLU A 134 -1.67 -1.74 9.83
CA GLU A 134 -1.29 -0.45 10.41
C GLU A 134 -0.16 0.19 9.64
N VAL A 135 -0.34 1.49 9.33
CA VAL A 135 0.67 2.34 8.69
C VAL A 135 0.90 3.55 9.57
N LYS A 136 2.16 3.92 9.75
CA LYS A 136 2.57 5.10 10.51
C LYS A 136 3.39 6.03 9.61
N SER A 137 3.03 7.32 9.56
CA SER A 137 3.78 8.35 8.85
C SER A 137 4.98 8.85 9.66
N ARG A 138 5.90 9.54 9.01
CA ARG A 138 7.04 10.24 9.65
C ARG A 138 6.59 11.23 10.73
N THR A 139 5.45 11.88 10.53
CA THR A 139 4.86 12.87 11.45
C THR A 139 4.20 12.24 12.66
N GLY A 140 4.08 10.89 12.68
CA GLY A 140 3.50 10.13 13.80
C GLY A 140 2.02 9.84 13.65
N GLU A 141 1.38 10.32 12.58
CA GLU A 141 0.01 9.96 12.24
C GLU A 141 -0.06 8.47 11.89
N SER A 142 -1.09 7.80 12.40
CA SER A 142 -1.29 6.37 12.16
C SER A 142 -2.64 6.11 11.53
N GLU A 143 -2.68 5.14 10.63
CA GLU A 143 -3.89 4.62 10.03
C GLU A 143 -3.97 3.11 10.28
N VAL A 144 -5.16 2.65 10.67
CA VAL A 144 -5.44 1.23 10.88
C VAL A 144 -6.46 0.75 9.86
N TYR A 145 -6.17 -0.40 9.27
CA TYR A 145 -7.04 -1.11 8.33
C TYR A 145 -7.52 -2.40 8.98
N ILE A 146 -8.83 -2.58 9.03
CA ILE A 146 -9.47 -3.80 9.51
C ILE A 146 -9.96 -4.56 8.29
N TRP A 147 -9.50 -5.79 8.16
CA TRP A 147 -9.84 -6.69 7.06
C TRP A 147 -10.94 -7.64 7.51
N GLY A 148 -11.82 -8.01 6.60
CA GLY A 148 -12.87 -9.01 6.77
C GLY A 148 -12.93 -9.95 5.57
N TYR A 149 -13.99 -10.78 5.50
CA TYR A 149 -14.23 -11.70 4.39
C TYR A 149 -13.00 -12.60 4.10
N ASN A 150 -12.46 -13.23 5.13
CA ASN A 150 -11.22 -14.03 5.05
C ASN A 150 -10.01 -13.21 4.54
N GLY A 151 -9.89 -11.96 4.95
CA GLY A 151 -8.79 -11.07 4.57
C GLY A 151 -8.89 -10.52 3.14
N GLN A 152 -10.04 -10.61 2.49
CA GLN A 152 -10.18 -10.18 1.09
C GLN A 152 -10.53 -8.71 0.92
N TYR A 153 -11.25 -8.12 1.90
CA TYR A 153 -11.74 -6.74 1.79
C TYR A 153 -11.42 -5.94 3.05
N VAL A 154 -11.05 -4.67 2.87
CA VAL A 154 -10.96 -3.72 3.98
C VAL A 154 -12.37 -3.35 4.41
N ILE A 155 -12.78 -3.69 5.63
CA ILE A 155 -14.09 -3.39 6.20
C ILE A 155 -14.12 -2.11 7.03
N ALA A 156 -12.95 -1.66 7.53
CA ALA A 156 -12.80 -0.34 8.15
C ALA A 156 -11.41 0.25 7.91
N ARG A 157 -11.37 1.58 7.79
CA ARG A 157 -10.17 2.41 7.81
C ARG A 157 -10.34 3.43 8.92
N ILE A 158 -9.37 3.50 9.83
CA ILE A 158 -9.42 4.38 10.98
C ILE A 158 -8.16 5.25 10.98
N VAL A 159 -8.35 6.55 10.77
CA VAL A 159 -7.26 7.54 10.71
C VAL A 159 -7.08 8.14 12.10
N ASN A 160 -5.85 8.50 12.44
CA ASN A 160 -5.41 9.00 13.74
C ASN A 160 -5.62 7.97 14.87
N ALA A 161 -5.41 6.70 14.57
CA ALA A 161 -5.52 5.61 15.54
C ALA A 161 -4.35 4.62 15.38
N THR A 162 -3.98 3.99 16.50
CA THR A 162 -3.15 2.81 16.51
C THR A 162 -4.00 1.57 16.74
N ARG A 163 -3.51 0.41 16.29
CA ARG A 163 -4.18 -0.87 16.57
C ARG A 163 -4.45 -1.07 18.06
N SER A 164 -3.46 -0.79 18.91
CA SER A 164 -3.58 -0.91 20.36
C SER A 164 -4.67 -0.02 20.94
N LEU A 165 -4.81 1.22 20.46
CA LEU A 165 -5.89 2.12 20.87
C LEU A 165 -7.25 1.52 20.53
N ILE A 166 -7.45 1.03 19.32
CA ILE A 166 -8.74 0.47 18.89
C ILE A 166 -9.09 -0.77 19.69
N GLU A 167 -8.15 -1.71 19.86
CA GLU A 167 -8.38 -2.95 20.63
C GLU A 167 -8.71 -2.68 22.11
N SER A 168 -8.17 -1.60 22.72
CA SER A 168 -8.49 -1.20 24.09
C SER A 168 -9.93 -0.68 24.28
N HIS A 169 -10.65 -0.36 23.18
CA HIS A 169 -12.03 0.13 23.22
C HIS A 169 -13.08 -0.97 23.03
N GLY A 170 -12.76 -2.21 23.42
CA GLY A 170 -13.73 -3.29 23.54
C GLY A 170 -14.13 -3.98 22.24
N ILE A 171 -13.44 -3.67 21.12
CA ILE A 171 -13.71 -4.33 19.85
C ILE A 171 -13.18 -5.77 19.81
N GLY A 172 -12.22 -6.09 20.69
CA GLY A 172 -11.49 -7.36 20.68
C GLY A 172 -10.29 -7.34 19.72
N SER A 173 -9.74 -8.51 19.42
CA SER A 173 -8.62 -8.61 18.49
C SER A 173 -9.05 -8.31 17.05
N LEU A 174 -8.38 -7.38 16.40
CA LEU A 174 -8.65 -7.02 14.99
C LEU A 174 -8.36 -8.19 14.02
N ASP A 175 -7.50 -9.13 14.40
CA ASP A 175 -7.23 -10.33 13.58
C ASP A 175 -8.45 -11.27 13.48
N SER A 176 -9.41 -11.19 14.43
CA SER A 176 -10.61 -12.01 14.39
C SER A 176 -11.52 -11.67 13.20
N PHE A 177 -11.58 -10.39 12.80
CA PHE A 177 -12.36 -9.95 11.63
C PHE A 177 -11.80 -10.53 10.32
N ALA A 178 -10.48 -10.57 10.19
CA ALA A 178 -9.82 -11.11 8.98
C ALA A 178 -10.02 -12.63 8.85
N SER A 179 -10.34 -13.33 9.93
CA SER A 179 -10.50 -14.78 9.95
C SER A 179 -11.93 -15.25 9.67
N GLY A 180 -12.91 -14.35 9.65
CA GLY A 180 -14.32 -14.63 9.39
C GLY A 180 -14.69 -14.54 7.91
N ALA A 181 -15.66 -15.36 7.47
CA ALA A 181 -16.17 -15.32 6.10
C ALA A 181 -16.88 -13.99 5.79
N GLU A 182 -17.76 -13.56 6.70
CA GLU A 182 -18.47 -12.29 6.63
C GLU A 182 -18.60 -11.69 8.03
N PRO A 183 -18.38 -10.37 8.23
CA PRO A 183 -18.64 -9.74 9.53
C PRO A 183 -20.11 -9.84 9.93
N SER A 184 -20.36 -10.24 11.18
CA SER A 184 -21.72 -10.30 11.74
C SER A 184 -22.27 -8.91 12.03
N GLU A 185 -23.60 -8.80 12.26
CA GLU A 185 -24.23 -7.56 12.73
C GLU A 185 -23.60 -7.06 14.05
N ALA A 186 -23.20 -7.97 14.93
CA ALA A 186 -22.51 -7.61 16.18
C ALA A 186 -21.13 -6.98 15.88
N ASP A 187 -20.41 -7.43 14.86
CA ASP A 187 -19.14 -6.86 14.46
C ASP A 187 -19.33 -5.49 13.82
N TRP A 188 -20.33 -5.30 12.96
CA TRP A 188 -20.69 -3.99 12.43
C TRP A 188 -21.07 -2.99 13.52
N ASN A 189 -21.82 -3.42 14.54
CA ASN A 189 -22.18 -2.59 15.68
C ASN A 189 -20.93 -2.15 16.47
N LYS A 190 -19.95 -3.04 16.69
CA LYS A 190 -18.67 -2.70 17.34
C LYS A 190 -17.89 -1.67 16.52
N LEU A 191 -17.75 -1.88 15.21
CA LEU A 191 -17.06 -0.94 14.32
C LEU A 191 -17.73 0.43 14.32
N ASN A 192 -19.06 0.47 14.25
CA ASN A 192 -19.83 1.71 14.27
C ASN A 192 -19.73 2.44 15.62
N ALA A 193 -19.66 1.72 16.74
CA ALA A 193 -19.51 2.31 18.07
C ALA A 193 -18.18 3.05 18.25
N LEU A 194 -17.13 2.70 17.50
CA LEU A 194 -15.84 3.39 17.54
C LEU A 194 -15.95 4.87 17.16
N ARG A 195 -16.90 5.27 16.31
CA ARG A 195 -17.12 6.69 15.96
C ARG A 195 -17.43 7.57 17.16
N ASN A 196 -18.17 7.02 18.14
CA ASN A 196 -18.54 7.72 19.35
C ASN A 196 -17.48 7.57 20.45
N SER A 197 -16.84 6.41 20.54
CA SER A 197 -15.85 6.11 21.60
C SER A 197 -14.47 6.71 21.31
N LEU A 198 -14.16 7.01 20.05
CA LEU A 198 -12.88 7.58 19.59
C LEU A 198 -13.13 8.88 18.79
N PRO A 199 -13.65 9.96 19.39
CA PRO A 199 -14.04 11.17 18.65
C PRO A 199 -12.85 11.90 17.97
N GLN A 200 -11.60 11.62 18.39
CA GLN A 200 -10.37 12.13 17.78
C GLN A 200 -9.97 11.38 16.51
N CYS A 201 -10.60 10.23 16.23
CA CYS A 201 -10.29 9.39 15.11
C CYS A 201 -11.34 9.53 13.99
N MET A 202 -10.94 9.32 12.75
CA MET A 202 -11.87 9.27 11.62
C MET A 202 -12.12 7.81 11.24
N VAL A 203 -13.32 7.31 11.56
CA VAL A 203 -13.73 5.91 11.31
C VAL A 203 -14.55 5.84 10.04
N TYR A 204 -14.00 5.19 9.02
CA TYR A 204 -14.71 4.81 7.79
C TYR A 204 -15.02 3.32 7.85
N THR A 205 -16.21 2.90 7.39
CA THR A 205 -16.57 1.48 7.26
C THR A 205 -17.08 1.17 5.86
N TYR A 206 -16.82 -0.05 5.39
CA TYR A 206 -17.11 -0.51 4.03
C TYR A 206 -17.73 -1.89 4.10
N LYS A 207 -18.92 -2.07 3.53
CA LYS A 207 -19.62 -3.36 3.46
C LYS A 207 -19.65 -3.85 2.02
N TYR A 208 -19.34 -5.10 1.84
CA TYR A 208 -19.27 -5.71 0.51
C TYR A 208 -20.28 -6.84 0.37
N GLU A 209 -20.76 -7.02 -0.84
CA GLU A 209 -21.37 -8.26 -1.29
C GLU A 209 -20.32 -9.01 -2.10
N PRO A 210 -19.84 -10.19 -1.64
CA PRO A 210 -18.82 -10.96 -2.34
C PRO A 210 -19.23 -11.23 -3.80
N MET A 211 -18.25 -11.13 -4.72
CA MET A 211 -18.45 -11.27 -6.19
C MET A 211 -19.26 -10.16 -6.87
N VAL A 212 -19.86 -9.24 -6.11
CA VAL A 212 -20.62 -8.09 -6.66
C VAL A 212 -19.82 -6.80 -6.50
N GLY A 213 -19.48 -6.42 -5.26
CA GLY A 213 -18.71 -5.21 -4.99
C GLY A 213 -19.06 -4.53 -3.68
N LEU A 214 -18.66 -3.28 -3.56
CA LEU A 214 -18.93 -2.43 -2.39
C LEU A 214 -20.40 -2.03 -2.36
N ILE A 215 -21.15 -2.39 -1.31
CA ILE A 215 -22.59 -2.09 -1.20
C ILE A 215 -22.92 -0.95 -0.23
N GLU A 216 -22.04 -0.68 0.76
CA GLU A 216 -22.21 0.43 1.69
C GLU A 216 -20.87 1.07 2.04
N THR A 217 -20.85 2.41 2.15
CA THR A 217 -19.76 3.15 2.78
C THR A 217 -20.33 4.07 3.85
N THR A 218 -19.72 4.09 5.04
CA THR A 218 -20.11 5.03 6.09
C THR A 218 -18.93 5.90 6.47
N ASP A 219 -19.11 7.20 6.44
CA ASP A 219 -18.11 8.20 6.76
C ASP A 219 -17.93 8.39 8.28
N PRO A 220 -16.93 9.22 8.74
CA PRO A 220 -16.73 9.47 10.17
C PRO A 220 -17.89 10.17 10.87
N LYS A 221 -18.79 10.83 10.15
CA LYS A 221 -20.00 11.46 10.69
C LYS A 221 -21.17 10.50 10.80
N GLY A 222 -20.98 9.22 10.36
CA GLY A 222 -22.04 8.21 10.33
C GLY A 222 -22.96 8.32 9.12
N MET A 223 -22.60 9.14 8.11
CA MET A 223 -23.39 9.24 6.87
C MET A 223 -23.07 8.08 5.97
N THR A 224 -24.11 7.35 5.54
CA THR A 224 -23.95 6.14 4.71
C THR A 224 -24.39 6.40 3.27
N LEU A 225 -23.57 5.92 2.33
CA LEU A 225 -23.91 5.79 0.93
C LEU A 225 -24.14 4.31 0.60
N TYR A 226 -25.13 4.04 -0.22
CA TYR A 226 -25.52 2.70 -0.66
C TYR A 226 -25.37 2.57 -2.17
N TYR A 227 -24.89 1.40 -2.61
CA TYR A 227 -24.60 1.10 -4.00
C TYR A 227 -25.37 -0.14 -4.44
N GLU A 228 -26.09 -0.04 -5.58
CA GLU A 228 -26.86 -1.14 -6.16
C GLU A 228 -26.28 -1.51 -7.53
N TYR A 229 -26.28 -2.80 -7.82
CA TYR A 229 -25.65 -3.34 -9.03
C TYR A 229 -26.67 -4.13 -9.87
N ASP A 230 -26.44 -4.19 -11.17
CA ASP A 230 -27.20 -5.07 -12.06
C ASP A 230 -26.68 -6.52 -12.00
N ALA A 231 -27.38 -7.44 -12.67
CA ALA A 231 -27.01 -8.85 -12.73
C ALA A 231 -25.64 -9.12 -13.40
N LYS A 232 -25.01 -8.10 -14.00
CA LYS A 232 -23.66 -8.16 -14.56
C LYS A 232 -22.60 -7.53 -13.65
N GLY A 233 -22.95 -7.16 -12.41
CA GLY A 233 -22.07 -6.52 -11.44
C GLY A 233 -21.72 -5.05 -11.78
N ARG A 234 -22.54 -4.35 -12.59
CA ARG A 234 -22.32 -2.94 -12.92
C ARG A 234 -23.16 -2.05 -12.01
N LEU A 235 -22.54 -1.00 -11.44
CA LEU A 235 -23.21 -0.03 -10.56
C LEU A 235 -24.39 0.62 -11.30
N THR A 236 -25.60 0.56 -10.74
CA THR A 236 -26.82 1.12 -11.32
C THR A 236 -27.37 2.29 -10.54
N ILE A 237 -27.29 2.27 -9.22
CA ILE A 237 -27.86 3.30 -8.36
C ILE A 237 -26.93 3.58 -7.20
N GLU A 238 -26.78 4.88 -6.87
CA GLU A 238 -26.23 5.36 -5.60
C GLU A 238 -27.34 6.02 -4.79
N ARG A 239 -27.39 5.74 -3.47
CA ARG A 239 -28.35 6.36 -2.55
C ARG A 239 -27.64 7.01 -1.37
N ASP A 240 -28.29 8.07 -0.85
CA ASP A 240 -27.84 8.75 0.36
C ASP A 240 -28.22 7.96 1.65
N ASN A 241 -27.85 8.53 2.80
CA ASN A 241 -28.13 7.98 4.11
C ASN A 241 -29.64 7.74 4.37
N ASN A 242 -30.53 8.47 3.72
CA ASN A 242 -32.00 8.35 3.80
C ASN A 242 -32.57 7.42 2.71
N ARG A 243 -31.72 6.71 1.99
CA ARG A 243 -32.06 5.85 0.84
C ARG A 243 -32.62 6.61 -0.38
N ASN A 244 -32.51 7.96 -0.43
CA ASN A 244 -32.89 8.71 -1.63
C ASN A 244 -31.84 8.46 -2.73
N MET A 245 -32.32 8.32 -3.96
CA MET A 245 -31.45 8.17 -5.13
C MET A 245 -30.67 9.47 -5.39
N ILE A 246 -29.34 9.39 -5.39
CA ILE A 246 -28.44 10.50 -5.72
C ILE A 246 -28.04 10.44 -7.19
N ARG A 247 -27.76 9.22 -7.69
CA ARG A 247 -27.34 8.95 -9.07
C ARG A 247 -27.93 7.67 -9.58
N SER A 248 -28.16 7.62 -10.89
CA SER A 248 -28.48 6.39 -11.61
C SER A 248 -27.62 6.27 -12.86
N TYR A 249 -27.22 5.04 -13.18
CA TYR A 249 -26.39 4.71 -14.34
C TYR A 249 -27.15 3.78 -15.25
N ARG A 250 -27.23 4.12 -16.55
CA ARG A 250 -27.83 3.28 -17.57
C ARG A 250 -26.78 2.85 -18.58
N TYR A 251 -26.68 1.57 -18.83
CA TYR A 251 -25.71 0.99 -19.75
C TYR A 251 -26.44 0.52 -21.01
N THR A 252 -26.06 1.07 -22.16
CA THR A 252 -26.56 0.65 -23.48
C THR A 252 -25.48 -0.18 -24.16
N GLN A 253 -25.84 -1.33 -24.71
CA GLN A 253 -24.94 -2.08 -25.59
C GLN A 253 -24.96 -1.37 -26.98
N LYS A 254 -23.74 -1.12 -27.51
CA LYS A 254 -23.63 -0.70 -28.91
C LYS A 254 -23.97 -1.92 -29.76
N ASN A 255 -25.11 -1.91 -30.43
CA ASN A 255 -25.39 -2.93 -31.45
C ASN A 255 -24.30 -2.80 -32.52
N GLU A 256 -23.41 -3.79 -32.64
CA GLU A 256 -22.56 -3.94 -33.81
C GLU A 256 -23.50 -4.17 -35.02
N ARG A 257 -23.45 -3.23 -35.97
CA ARG A 257 -24.06 -3.39 -37.30
C ARG A 257 -23.05 -4.02 -38.23
#